data_481d93115afad57bc7c823c3d32f8d70
#
_entry.id   481d93115afad57bc7c823c3d32f8d70
#
_cell.length_a   1.000
_cell.length_b   1.000
_cell.length_c   1.000
_cell.angle_alpha   90.00
_cell.angle_beta   90.00
_cell.angle_gamma   90.00
#
_symmetry.space_group_name_H-M   'P 1'
#
loop_
_entity.id
_entity.type
_entity.pdbx_description
1 polymer ?
#
loop_
_entity_poly.entity_id
_entity_poly.type
_entity_poly.pdbx_seq_one_letter_code
_entity_poly.pdbx_strand_id
1 'polypeptide(L)'
;MAELKRVALMGLLLESNSFAPVSDEQAFRSLCYLSGDEILNDIALPNGELPAEIPSFYNAMENTSIGWKPLPIVVLASEPGGPIDQVFFKRTKDDMESRLRTAMPLDGVYIAE
;
A
#
# COMPACT_ATOMS: atom_id res chain seq x y z
N MET A 1 9.24 -24.35 16.72
CA MET A 1 9.13 -23.52 15.51
C MET A 1 9.06 -22.05 15.90
N ALA A 2 9.81 -21.23 15.20
CA ALA A 2 9.73 -19.80 15.40
C ALA A 2 8.40 -19.28 14.82
N GLU A 3 7.79 -18.33 15.50
CA GLU A 3 6.61 -17.66 14.97
C GLU A 3 6.99 -16.80 13.76
N LEU A 4 6.08 -16.72 12.80
CA LEU A 4 6.25 -15.83 11.67
C LEU A 4 6.10 -14.38 12.12
N LYS A 5 6.96 -13.52 11.59
CA LYS A 5 6.84 -12.07 11.81
C LYS A 5 5.72 -11.53 10.94
N ARG A 6 4.77 -10.89 11.54
CA ARG A 6 3.57 -10.37 10.87
C ARG A 6 3.81 -8.91 10.48
N VAL A 7 3.87 -8.65 9.18
CA VAL A 7 4.24 -7.33 8.67
C VAL A 7 3.16 -6.83 7.69
N ALA A 8 2.57 -5.70 8.03
CA ALA A 8 1.58 -5.07 7.16
C ALA A 8 2.27 -4.35 6.00
N LEU A 9 1.64 -4.39 4.83
CA LEU A 9 2.11 -3.69 3.63
C LEU A 9 1.06 -2.67 3.25
N MET A 10 1.43 -1.39 3.17
CA MET A 10 0.54 -0.33 2.77
C MET A 10 1.31 0.84 2.15
N GLY A 11 0.60 1.75 1.52
CA GLY A 11 1.25 2.92 0.96
C GLY A 11 0.29 3.90 0.34
N LEU A 12 0.70 5.16 0.30
CA LEU A 12 0.02 6.23 -0.42
C LEU A 12 1.09 7.12 -1.02
N LEU A 13 1.17 7.13 -2.35
CA LEU A 13 2.20 7.87 -3.06
C LEU A 13 1.56 8.95 -3.91
N LEU A 14 1.88 10.20 -3.61
CA LEU A 14 1.42 11.37 -4.35
C LEU A 14 2.44 12.49 -4.22
N GLU A 15 3.01 12.90 -5.33
CA GLU A 15 3.77 14.14 -5.38
C GLU A 15 2.78 15.26 -5.64
N SER A 16 2.55 16.12 -4.66
CA SER A 16 1.51 17.14 -4.76
C SER A 16 2.04 18.54 -4.89
N ASN A 17 1.27 19.35 -5.64
CA ASN A 17 1.53 20.76 -5.85
C ASN A 17 0.21 21.49 -5.61
N SER A 18 0.22 22.45 -4.67
CA SER A 18 -0.99 23.16 -4.27
C SER A 18 -1.65 23.95 -5.40
N PHE A 19 -0.95 24.18 -6.50
CA PHE A 19 -1.47 24.92 -7.65
C PHE A 19 -2.11 24.02 -8.71
N ALA A 20 -1.96 22.69 -8.59
CA ALA A 20 -2.58 21.76 -9.52
C ALA A 20 -4.00 21.39 -9.07
N PRO A 21 -4.85 20.88 -9.97
CA PRO A 21 -6.17 20.42 -9.59
C PRO A 21 -6.11 19.30 -8.55
N VAL A 22 -7.11 19.23 -7.69
CA VAL A 22 -7.22 18.22 -6.65
C VAL A 22 -7.07 16.81 -7.22
N SER A 23 -6.30 15.97 -6.54
CA SER A 23 -6.16 14.55 -6.89
C SER A 23 -7.31 13.77 -6.25
N ASP A 24 -8.21 13.27 -7.08
CA ASP A 24 -9.41 12.55 -6.64
C ASP A 24 -9.23 11.03 -6.75
N GLU A 25 -10.28 10.30 -6.39
CA GLU A 25 -10.28 8.85 -6.45
C GLU A 25 -9.92 8.34 -7.85
N GLN A 26 -10.46 8.96 -8.89
CA GLN A 26 -10.21 8.56 -10.28
C GLN A 26 -8.72 8.66 -10.61
N ALA A 27 -8.04 9.71 -10.12
CA ALA A 27 -6.62 9.89 -10.35
C ALA A 27 -5.82 8.70 -9.78
N PHE A 28 -6.17 8.23 -8.60
CA PHE A 28 -5.51 7.08 -8.00
C PHE A 28 -5.88 5.78 -8.71
N ARG A 29 -7.16 5.56 -9.00
CA ARG A 29 -7.59 4.32 -9.66
C ARG A 29 -7.03 4.19 -11.08
N SER A 30 -6.71 5.31 -11.72
CA SER A 30 -6.09 5.29 -13.04
C SER A 30 -4.64 4.80 -13.02
N LEU A 31 -3.96 4.92 -11.89
CA LEU A 31 -2.58 4.44 -11.76
C LEU A 31 -2.50 3.19 -10.88
N CYS A 32 -2.85 3.31 -9.62
CA CYS A 32 -2.81 2.18 -8.70
C CYS A 32 -3.77 2.40 -7.53
N TYR A 33 -4.65 1.43 -7.31
CA TYR A 33 -5.46 1.36 -6.09
C TYR A 33 -5.78 -0.10 -5.85
N LEU A 34 -5.00 -0.73 -4.96
CA LEU A 34 -5.15 -2.14 -4.64
C LEU A 34 -5.35 -2.32 -3.15
N SER A 35 -6.19 -3.28 -2.77
CA SER A 35 -6.44 -3.58 -1.36
C SER A 35 -6.47 -5.08 -1.12
N GLY A 36 -6.05 -5.48 0.08
CA GLY A 36 -6.06 -6.87 0.49
C GLY A 36 -5.23 -7.75 -0.45
N ASP A 37 -5.76 -8.91 -0.77
CA ASP A 37 -5.04 -9.90 -1.57
C ASP A 37 -4.70 -9.43 -2.98
N GLU A 38 -5.37 -8.39 -3.50
CA GLU A 38 -5.01 -7.80 -4.78
C GLU A 38 -3.54 -7.37 -4.79
N ILE A 39 -3.02 -6.92 -3.64
CA ILE A 39 -1.62 -6.51 -3.51
C ILE A 39 -0.69 -7.69 -3.75
N LEU A 40 -0.95 -8.82 -3.09
CA LEU A 40 -0.10 -10.00 -3.23
C LEU A 40 -0.18 -10.58 -4.64
N ASN A 41 -1.36 -10.55 -5.24
CA ASN A 41 -1.55 -11.02 -6.62
C ASN A 41 -0.75 -10.16 -7.60
N ASP A 42 -0.72 -8.85 -7.39
CA ASP A 42 0.02 -7.92 -8.23
C ASP A 42 1.53 -8.10 -8.11
N ILE A 43 2.03 -8.37 -6.90
CA ILE A 43 3.46 -8.64 -6.67
C ILE A 43 3.92 -9.83 -7.51
N ALA A 44 3.06 -10.82 -7.70
CA ALA A 44 3.38 -12.02 -8.46
C ALA A 44 3.42 -11.78 -9.99
N LEU A 45 2.92 -10.64 -10.45
CA LEU A 45 2.91 -10.33 -11.88
C LEU A 45 4.26 -9.76 -12.33
N PRO A 46 4.73 -10.06 -13.56
CA PRO A 46 5.99 -9.49 -14.04
C PRO A 46 5.90 -7.97 -14.26
N ASN A 47 4.71 -7.45 -14.58
CA ASN A 47 4.47 -6.02 -14.83
C ASN A 47 3.23 -5.56 -14.09
N GLY A 48 3.29 -5.63 -12.77
CA GLY A 48 2.20 -5.17 -11.93
C GLY A 48 2.12 -3.65 -11.86
N GLU A 49 1.06 -3.15 -11.26
CA GLU A 49 0.83 -1.71 -11.15
C GLU A 49 1.29 -1.11 -9.83
N LEU A 50 1.73 -1.94 -8.88
CA LEU A 50 2.22 -1.43 -7.59
C LEU A 50 3.46 -0.55 -7.76
N PRO A 51 3.60 0.50 -6.92
CA PRO A 51 4.86 1.21 -6.82
C PRO A 51 5.99 0.24 -6.51
N ALA A 52 7.17 0.48 -7.11
CA ALA A 52 8.29 -0.45 -7.03
C ALA A 52 8.74 -0.76 -5.60
N GLU A 53 8.51 0.16 -4.67
CA GLU A 53 8.88 -0.01 -3.26
C GLU A 53 8.23 -1.24 -2.64
N ILE A 54 6.97 -1.54 -3.01
CA ILE A 54 6.23 -2.65 -2.42
C ILE A 54 6.81 -4.00 -2.85
N PRO A 55 6.91 -4.34 -4.14
CA PRO A 55 7.52 -5.61 -4.52
C PRO A 55 9.00 -5.70 -4.13
N SER A 56 9.71 -4.57 -4.08
CA SER A 56 11.11 -4.56 -3.64
C SER A 56 11.23 -4.97 -2.18
N PHE A 57 10.40 -4.42 -1.32
CA PHE A 57 10.38 -4.80 0.09
C PHE A 57 10.00 -6.28 0.25
N TYR A 58 8.96 -6.70 -0.46
CA TYR A 58 8.50 -8.09 -0.41
C TYR A 58 9.64 -9.05 -0.79
N ASN A 59 10.31 -8.77 -1.90
CA ASN A 59 11.41 -9.63 -2.36
C ASN A 59 12.60 -9.61 -1.39
N ALA A 60 12.89 -8.47 -0.80
CA ALA A 60 13.95 -8.38 0.19
C ALA A 60 13.62 -9.25 1.42
N MET A 61 12.38 -9.22 1.88
CA MET A 61 11.95 -10.07 3.00
C MET A 61 12.01 -11.55 2.64
N GLU A 62 11.61 -11.91 1.42
CA GLU A 62 11.67 -13.30 0.96
C GLU A 62 13.11 -13.82 0.88
N ASN A 63 14.08 -12.93 0.68
CA ASN A 63 15.50 -13.29 0.60
C ASN A 63 16.20 -13.29 1.95
N THR A 64 15.51 -12.96 3.03
CA THR A 64 16.07 -13.06 4.37
C THR A 64 15.83 -14.46 4.94
N SER A 65 16.50 -14.78 6.04
CA SER A 65 16.25 -16.03 6.77
C SER A 65 15.08 -15.88 7.75
N ILE A 66 14.47 -14.70 7.82
CA ILE A 66 13.37 -14.42 8.73
C ILE A 66 12.08 -15.00 8.15
N GLY A 67 11.41 -15.88 8.89
CA GLY A 67 10.08 -16.33 8.52
C GLY A 67 9.09 -15.19 8.76
N TRP A 68 8.31 -14.84 7.75
CA TRP A 68 7.39 -13.73 7.86
C TRP A 68 6.07 -14.00 7.14
N LYS A 69 5.06 -13.25 7.52
CA LYS A 69 3.74 -13.30 6.89
C LYS A 69 3.38 -11.89 6.45
N PRO A 70 3.27 -11.63 5.15
CA PRO A 70 2.79 -10.34 4.67
C PRO A 70 1.29 -10.21 4.93
N LEU A 71 0.88 -9.03 5.40
CA LEU A 71 -0.51 -8.71 5.66
C LEU A 71 -0.86 -7.47 4.81
N PRO A 72 -1.42 -7.69 3.61
CA PRO A 72 -1.67 -6.59 2.68
C PRO A 72 -2.84 -5.73 3.15
N ILE A 73 -2.66 -4.43 3.17
CA ILE A 73 -3.66 -3.46 3.63
C ILE A 73 -4.27 -2.73 2.43
N VAL A 74 -3.74 -1.57 2.08
CA VAL A 74 -4.14 -0.78 0.92
C VAL A 74 -2.90 -0.10 0.37
N VAL A 75 -2.72 -0.11 -0.94
CA VAL A 75 -1.68 0.66 -1.62
C VAL A 75 -2.34 1.45 -2.73
N LEU A 76 -2.14 2.77 -2.72
CA LEU A 76 -2.64 3.63 -3.77
C LEU A 76 -1.57 4.64 -4.17
N ALA A 77 -1.59 4.98 -5.45
CA ALA A 77 -0.64 5.92 -6.03
C ALA A 77 -1.31 6.68 -7.17
N SER A 78 -0.93 7.92 -7.34
CA SER A 78 -1.40 8.76 -8.44
C SER A 78 -0.20 9.40 -9.14
N GLU A 79 -0.39 9.79 -10.39
CA GLU A 79 0.53 10.68 -11.05
C GLU A 79 0.61 12.00 -10.27
N PRO A 80 1.72 12.75 -10.39
CA PRO A 80 1.83 14.06 -9.74
C PRO A 80 0.64 14.94 -10.05
N GLY A 81 0.09 15.59 -9.02
CA GLY A 81 -1.13 16.39 -9.17
C GLY A 81 -1.29 17.35 -8.01
N GLY A 82 -2.52 17.73 -7.72
CA GLY A 82 -2.83 18.61 -6.61
C GLY A 82 -3.00 17.85 -5.29
N PRO A 83 -3.42 18.58 -4.24
CA PRO A 83 -3.70 17.94 -2.95
C PRO A 83 -4.77 16.86 -3.10
N ILE A 84 -4.69 15.84 -2.27
CA ILE A 84 -5.66 14.74 -2.30
C ILE A 84 -7.04 15.26 -1.86
N ASP A 85 -8.09 14.78 -2.54
CA ASP A 85 -9.47 15.06 -2.14
C ASP A 85 -9.72 14.57 -0.71
N GLN A 86 -10.21 15.45 0.15
CA GLN A 86 -10.30 15.17 1.58
C GLN A 86 -11.37 14.13 1.91
N VAL A 87 -12.48 14.11 1.19
CA VAL A 87 -13.54 13.12 1.42
C VAL A 87 -13.01 11.73 1.04
N PHE A 88 -12.34 11.63 -0.09
CA PHE A 88 -11.70 10.40 -0.54
C PHE A 88 -10.60 9.97 0.43
N PHE A 89 -9.75 10.90 0.85
CA PHE A 89 -8.67 10.61 1.80
C PHE A 89 -9.21 10.04 3.11
N LYS A 90 -10.25 10.66 3.66
CA LYS A 90 -10.83 10.20 4.93
C LYS A 90 -11.38 8.78 4.79
N ARG A 91 -12.09 8.50 3.69
CA ARG A 91 -12.63 7.17 3.43
C ARG A 91 -11.51 6.13 3.29
N THR A 92 -10.45 6.48 2.59
CA THR A 92 -9.29 5.61 2.41
C THR A 92 -8.59 5.36 3.75
N LYS A 93 -8.40 6.41 4.54
CA LYS A 93 -7.77 6.32 5.85
C LYS A 93 -8.58 5.40 6.78
N ASP A 94 -9.90 5.54 6.77
CA ASP A 94 -10.78 4.72 7.59
C ASP A 94 -10.70 3.25 7.16
N ASP A 95 -10.61 2.96 5.86
CA ASP A 95 -10.45 1.61 5.34
C ASP A 95 -9.09 1.02 5.76
N MET A 96 -8.02 1.80 5.63
CA MET A 96 -6.69 1.37 6.07
C MET A 96 -6.68 1.03 7.56
N GLU A 97 -7.29 1.88 8.38
CA GLU A 97 -7.36 1.67 9.82
C GLU A 97 -8.12 0.38 10.16
N SER A 98 -9.27 0.17 9.53
CA SER A 98 -10.08 -1.01 9.74
C SER A 98 -9.30 -2.29 9.38
N ARG A 99 -8.61 -2.28 8.25
CA ARG A 99 -7.81 -3.43 7.80
C ARG A 99 -6.61 -3.68 8.71
N LEU A 100 -5.96 -2.61 9.21
CA LEU A 100 -4.87 -2.74 10.17
C LEU A 100 -5.35 -3.37 11.47
N ARG A 101 -6.49 -2.96 11.98
CA ARG A 101 -7.08 -3.55 13.20
C ARG A 101 -7.36 -5.03 13.00
N THR A 102 -7.91 -5.40 11.86
CA THR A 102 -8.20 -6.80 11.55
C THR A 102 -6.92 -7.63 11.43
N ALA A 103 -5.82 -7.02 10.98
CA ALA A 103 -4.54 -7.69 10.79
C ALA A 103 -3.75 -7.88 12.10
N MET A 104 -4.14 -7.21 13.16
CA MET A 104 -3.40 -7.32 14.45
C MET A 104 -3.39 -8.75 14.98
N PRO A 105 -2.37 -9.18 15.70
CA PRO A 105 -1.19 -8.41 16.10
C PRO A 105 -0.17 -8.27 14.95
N LEU A 106 0.58 -7.19 14.96
CA LEU A 106 1.60 -6.89 13.95
C LEU A 106 2.97 -6.73 14.63
N ASP A 107 4.00 -7.24 13.97
CA ASP A 107 5.39 -7.03 14.39
C ASP A 107 5.96 -5.79 13.71
N GLY A 108 5.41 -5.40 12.57
CA GLY A 108 5.85 -4.21 11.87
C GLY A 108 4.88 -3.80 10.79
N VAL A 109 5.09 -2.58 10.27
CA VAL A 109 4.33 -2.03 9.15
C VAL A 109 5.32 -1.42 8.17
N TYR A 110 5.22 -1.84 6.91
CA TYR A 110 5.95 -1.19 5.83
C TYR A 110 5.02 -0.22 5.13
N ILE A 111 5.41 1.05 5.06
CA ILE A 111 4.63 2.10 4.42
C ILE A 111 5.46 2.70 3.29
N ALA A 112 4.94 2.62 2.07
CA ALA A 112 5.51 3.32 0.93
C ALA A 112 4.83 4.69 0.81
N GLU A 113 5.64 5.77 0.75
CA GLU A 113 5.11 7.14 0.64
C GLU A 113 6.05 8.05 -0.12
#